data_7205b7735254439757f5c2dccf607b0c
#
_entry.id   7205b7735254439757f5c2dccf607b0c
#
_cell.length_a   1.000
_cell.length_b   1.000
_cell.length_c   1.000
_cell.angle_alpha   90.00
_cell.angle_beta   90.00
_cell.angle_gamma   90.00
#
_symmetry.space_group_name_H-M   'P 1'
#
loop_
_entity.id
_entity.type
_entity.pdbx_description
1 polymer ?
#
loop_
_entity_poly.entity_id
_entity_poly.type
_entity_poly.pdbx_seq_one_letter_code
_entity_poly.pdbx_strand_id
1 'polypeptide(L)'
;MDGKRDESGISEAGFRRLVLLMVLFACVLAYANTLTGEWVWDDASSVLLHKHVQDPGRFFQLFREDQHAFGRGQGNFYRPLVAASFMLDYQLAGGPAPASSETVKEADVSTLVFHVTNIFWHTVAALLFALMLRGLGAPRFVQLLAPLIFAVHPLHTEAVAYISGRADMMSAAAIFGALCFVILSFREEKIFWGLAGASVCFVAGLLSKESTLIFPFLLALLLPLMRGNVHGLEQREKPSMMRSAFPLIPAAIILGIYMLLRSTVLRFAEGSASAPAPLAQRLVETAQALGVYVKLLFVPTGLHMERVLHDVSMVYALAGVVFLAGMLALIVVSARKGRGRIAAGCAWFLVSWLPISGIFPLNAPMAEHWMYVPMAGFWWALTELIHAACRREALLRAAGIILIVLCIAFTGLTARRNLDWHDNATLFRATLRENPGSARVHYNLAVTYEDLEGNYAGARRHYERYLELQVKRRAALPEGAPVAMDDEIEARMSLGRVLMRLQEYEEAINVFAPLIRLSGEEAWKITAAIAAFETGKAMLALGEIGKANLFFQQAVGLEPGLLTDIENTISGQPFQGGY
;
A
#
# COMPACT_ATOMS: atom_id res chain seq x y z
N MET A 1 32.03 -30.88 19.36
CA MET A 1 30.86 -30.04 18.96
C MET A 1 29.67 -30.37 19.85
N ASP A 2 29.79 -30.17 21.15
CA ASP A 2 28.70 -30.42 22.10
C ASP A 2 27.84 -29.18 22.18
N GLY A 3 26.60 -29.31 21.69
CA GLY A 3 25.62 -28.23 21.79
C GLY A 3 25.26 -27.98 23.25
N LYS A 4 25.59 -26.80 23.77
CA LYS A 4 25.06 -26.33 25.04
C LYS A 4 23.54 -26.50 25.01
N ARG A 5 23.01 -27.48 25.71
CA ARG A 5 21.58 -27.60 25.99
C ARG A 5 21.26 -26.57 27.07
N ASP A 6 20.33 -25.71 26.80
CA ASP A 6 19.72 -24.82 27.78
C ASP A 6 18.74 -25.62 28.65
N GLU A 7 18.29 -25.07 29.77
CA GLU A 7 17.33 -25.72 30.70
C GLU A 7 16.02 -26.20 30.01
N SER A 8 15.69 -25.70 28.81
CA SER A 8 14.58 -26.14 27.96
C SER A 8 14.82 -27.49 27.22
N GLY A 9 16.04 -28.07 27.26
CA GLY A 9 16.40 -29.33 26.56
C GLY A 9 16.46 -29.20 25.02
N ILE A 10 16.11 -28.09 24.42
CA ILE A 10 16.09 -27.88 22.95
C ILE A 10 17.42 -27.31 22.49
N SER A 11 18.08 -27.98 21.53
CA SER A 11 19.32 -27.49 20.93
C SER A 11 19.08 -26.16 20.17
N GLU A 12 20.13 -25.35 20.00
CA GLU A 12 20.05 -24.10 19.22
C GLU A 12 19.55 -24.33 17.77
N ALA A 13 19.96 -25.41 17.13
CA ALA A 13 19.49 -25.80 15.81
C ALA A 13 18.00 -26.19 15.83
N GLY A 14 17.57 -26.93 16.86
CA GLY A 14 16.17 -27.30 17.06
C GLY A 14 15.29 -26.08 17.29
N PHE A 15 15.71 -25.16 18.15
CA PHE A 15 14.98 -23.92 18.41
C PHE A 15 14.87 -23.05 17.14
N ARG A 16 15.95 -22.90 16.37
CA ARG A 16 15.91 -22.19 15.09
C ARG A 16 14.88 -22.80 14.14
N ARG A 17 14.91 -24.12 13.96
CA ARG A 17 13.92 -24.82 13.10
C ARG A 17 12.50 -24.59 13.59
N LEU A 18 12.27 -24.65 14.90
CA LEU A 18 10.96 -24.37 15.49
C LEU A 18 10.47 -22.96 15.14
N VAL A 19 11.29 -21.93 15.34
CA VAL A 19 10.93 -20.53 15.03
C VAL A 19 10.58 -20.38 13.54
N LEU A 20 11.42 -20.91 12.64
CA LEU A 20 11.19 -20.82 11.20
C LEU A 20 9.90 -21.52 10.78
N LEU A 21 9.62 -22.72 11.32
CA LEU A 21 8.39 -23.44 11.01
C LEU A 21 7.15 -22.75 11.59
N MET A 22 7.23 -22.22 12.81
CA MET A 22 6.09 -21.51 13.42
C MET A 22 5.77 -20.22 12.66
N VAL A 23 6.77 -19.44 12.24
CA VAL A 23 6.56 -18.22 11.46
C VAL A 23 5.97 -18.55 10.09
N LEU A 24 6.52 -19.55 9.38
CA LEU A 24 5.97 -20.03 8.11
C LEU A 24 4.49 -20.44 8.26
N PHE A 25 4.21 -21.29 9.24
CA PHE A 25 2.86 -21.77 9.51
C PHE A 25 1.90 -20.62 9.84
N ALA A 26 2.36 -19.66 10.66
CA ALA A 26 1.56 -18.49 11.04
C ALA A 26 1.22 -17.60 9.83
N CYS A 27 2.18 -17.33 8.93
CA CYS A 27 1.94 -16.59 7.70
C CYS A 27 0.91 -17.30 6.81
N VAL A 28 1.10 -18.60 6.57
CA VAL A 28 0.16 -19.38 5.73
C VAL A 28 -1.23 -19.40 6.37
N LEU A 29 -1.34 -19.67 7.66
CA LEU A 29 -2.62 -19.75 8.36
C LEU A 29 -3.37 -18.40 8.35
N ALA A 30 -2.66 -17.28 8.53
CA ALA A 30 -3.27 -15.96 8.58
C ALA A 30 -3.78 -15.48 7.21
N TYR A 31 -3.15 -15.91 6.12
CA TYR A 31 -3.43 -15.38 4.78
C TYR A 31 -3.93 -16.42 3.76
N ALA A 32 -4.09 -17.70 4.13
CA ALA A 32 -4.55 -18.73 3.18
C ALA A 32 -5.90 -18.41 2.52
N ASN A 33 -6.78 -17.68 3.19
CA ASN A 33 -8.07 -17.27 2.64
C ASN A 33 -8.00 -16.12 1.61
N THR A 34 -6.83 -15.51 1.40
CA THR A 34 -6.64 -14.54 0.30
C THR A 34 -6.51 -15.23 -1.06
N LEU A 35 -6.22 -16.54 -1.08
CA LEU A 35 -6.01 -17.30 -2.32
C LEU A 35 -7.22 -17.34 -3.25
N THR A 36 -8.41 -17.02 -2.75
CA THR A 36 -9.65 -16.91 -3.52
C THR A 36 -10.05 -15.46 -3.81
N GLY A 37 -9.20 -14.50 -3.46
CA GLY A 37 -9.44 -13.08 -3.72
C GLY A 37 -9.34 -12.74 -5.21
N GLU A 38 -10.07 -11.71 -5.61
CA GLU A 38 -10.12 -11.20 -6.98
C GLU A 38 -9.17 -10.00 -7.15
N TRP A 39 -9.22 -9.36 -8.33
CA TRP A 39 -8.51 -8.12 -8.58
C TRP A 39 -9.17 -6.97 -7.82
N VAL A 40 -8.39 -6.19 -7.10
CA VAL A 40 -8.93 -5.05 -6.34
C VAL A 40 -8.14 -3.78 -6.62
N TRP A 41 -8.87 -2.67 -6.73
CA TRP A 41 -8.36 -1.31 -6.83
C TRP A 41 -7.29 -1.17 -7.93
N ASP A 42 -6.02 -0.81 -7.55
CA ASP A 42 -4.94 -0.56 -8.52
C ASP A 42 -4.33 -1.84 -9.11
N ASP A 43 -4.81 -3.04 -8.75
CA ASP A 43 -4.31 -4.29 -9.30
C ASP A 43 -4.52 -4.34 -10.82
N ALA A 44 -5.68 -3.86 -11.29
CA ALA A 44 -5.96 -3.78 -12.72
C ALA A 44 -4.92 -2.91 -13.45
N SER A 45 -4.60 -1.73 -12.93
CA SER A 45 -3.62 -0.83 -13.54
C SER A 45 -2.19 -1.34 -13.46
N SER A 46 -1.86 -2.09 -12.43
CA SER A 46 -0.51 -2.65 -12.20
C SER A 46 -0.25 -3.91 -13.03
N VAL A 47 -1.30 -4.66 -13.43
CA VAL A 47 -1.18 -5.96 -14.11
C VAL A 47 -2.00 -6.03 -15.39
N LEU A 48 -3.34 -5.88 -15.30
CA LEU A 48 -4.25 -6.14 -16.41
C LEU A 48 -4.20 -5.08 -17.51
N LEU A 49 -3.95 -3.83 -17.17
CA LEU A 49 -3.78 -2.73 -18.13
C LEU A 49 -2.31 -2.52 -18.51
N HIS A 50 -1.37 -3.11 -17.77
CA HIS A 50 0.06 -2.87 -17.93
C HIS A 50 0.67 -3.74 -19.04
N LYS A 51 0.61 -3.26 -20.28
CA LYS A 51 1.03 -4.01 -21.48
C LYS A 51 2.46 -4.57 -21.41
N HIS A 52 3.38 -3.90 -20.71
CA HIS A 52 4.74 -4.40 -20.57
C HIS A 52 4.88 -5.51 -19.50
N VAL A 53 4.00 -5.55 -18.49
CA VAL A 53 3.91 -6.68 -17.55
C VAL A 53 3.41 -7.95 -18.24
N GLN A 54 2.57 -7.80 -19.24
CA GLN A 54 2.01 -8.92 -20.01
C GLN A 54 3.01 -9.53 -21.02
N ASP A 55 4.04 -8.79 -21.43
CA ASP A 55 5.00 -9.19 -22.47
C ASP A 55 6.42 -9.35 -21.92
N PRO A 56 6.94 -10.60 -21.75
CA PRO A 56 8.32 -10.84 -21.30
C PRO A 56 9.38 -10.20 -22.19
N GLY A 57 9.10 -9.98 -23.49
CA GLY A 57 9.99 -9.29 -24.41
C GLY A 57 10.19 -7.80 -24.05
N ARG A 58 9.34 -7.26 -23.20
CA ARG A 58 9.39 -5.88 -22.71
C ARG A 58 10.02 -5.72 -21.32
N PHE A 59 10.66 -6.76 -20.79
CA PHE A 59 11.26 -6.75 -19.44
C PHE A 59 12.09 -5.50 -19.13
N PHE A 60 12.96 -5.06 -20.06
CA PHE A 60 13.79 -3.88 -19.85
C PHE A 60 13.03 -2.54 -19.89
N GLN A 61 11.81 -2.52 -20.43
CA GLN A 61 10.97 -1.32 -20.40
C GLN A 61 10.48 -1.03 -18.97
N LEU A 62 10.24 -2.06 -18.15
CA LEU A 62 9.85 -1.91 -16.74
C LEU A 62 10.83 -1.05 -15.92
N PHE A 63 12.10 -0.97 -16.36
CA PHE A 63 13.13 -0.16 -15.69
C PHE A 63 13.17 1.30 -16.17
N ARG A 64 12.28 1.69 -17.08
CA ARG A 64 12.23 3.04 -17.69
C ARG A 64 10.91 3.76 -17.48
N GLU A 65 9.98 3.16 -16.75
CA GLU A 65 8.62 3.65 -16.62
C GLU A 65 8.11 3.62 -15.17
N ASP A 66 6.99 4.30 -14.95
CA ASP A 66 6.23 4.26 -13.71
C ASP A 66 5.47 2.94 -13.57
N GLN A 67 5.26 2.47 -12.34
CA GLN A 67 4.50 1.23 -12.08
C GLN A 67 3.07 1.26 -12.64
N HIS A 68 2.46 2.44 -12.76
CA HIS A 68 1.10 2.64 -13.25
C HIS A 68 1.06 3.33 -14.62
N ALA A 69 2.11 3.12 -15.46
CA ALA A 69 2.28 3.77 -16.76
C ALA A 69 1.09 3.62 -17.72
N PHE A 70 0.30 2.55 -17.57
CA PHE A 70 -0.87 2.24 -18.41
C PHE A 70 -2.21 2.44 -17.67
N GLY A 71 -2.19 2.87 -16.41
CA GLY A 71 -3.38 3.17 -15.63
C GLY A 71 -3.77 4.65 -15.72
N ARG A 72 -4.96 4.99 -15.22
CA ARG A 72 -5.39 6.39 -15.06
C ARG A 72 -4.63 7.12 -13.93
N GLY A 73 -3.91 6.37 -13.07
CA GLY A 73 -3.10 6.91 -12.00
C GLY A 73 -1.84 7.55 -12.54
N GLN A 74 -1.71 8.88 -12.38
CA GLN A 74 -0.45 9.58 -12.59
C GLN A 74 0.30 9.55 -11.27
N GLY A 75 1.36 8.73 -11.19
CA GLY A 75 2.19 8.61 -10.01
C GLY A 75 3.67 8.65 -10.39
N ASN A 76 4.53 8.90 -9.43
CA ASN A 76 5.97 8.88 -9.61
C ASN A 76 6.56 7.66 -8.87
N PHE A 77 6.00 6.45 -9.16
CA PHE A 77 6.33 5.21 -8.49
C PHE A 77 7.29 4.35 -9.32
N TYR A 78 8.58 4.45 -9.03
CA TYR A 78 9.61 3.66 -9.72
C TYR A 78 9.84 2.33 -9.00
N ARG A 79 9.18 1.25 -9.46
CA ARG A 79 9.18 -0.07 -8.82
C ARG A 79 9.39 -1.22 -9.82
N PRO A 80 10.46 -1.21 -10.62
CA PRO A 80 10.64 -2.18 -11.70
C PRO A 80 10.70 -3.63 -11.24
N LEU A 81 11.22 -3.94 -10.04
CA LEU A 81 11.25 -5.32 -9.54
C LEU A 81 9.87 -5.82 -9.10
N VAL A 82 8.98 -4.94 -8.65
CA VAL A 82 7.58 -5.30 -8.39
C VAL A 82 6.89 -5.63 -9.70
N ALA A 83 7.01 -4.76 -10.72
CA ALA A 83 6.47 -5.00 -12.04
C ALA A 83 7.05 -6.28 -12.69
N ALA A 84 8.37 -6.53 -12.54
CA ALA A 84 9.00 -7.76 -13.00
C ALA A 84 8.46 -9.01 -12.28
N SER A 85 8.15 -8.91 -10.98
CA SER A 85 7.51 -10.01 -10.26
C SER A 85 6.07 -10.25 -10.71
N PHE A 86 5.32 -9.20 -11.08
CA PHE A 86 4.00 -9.35 -11.68
C PHE A 86 4.07 -9.96 -13.08
N MET A 87 5.06 -9.57 -13.89
CA MET A 87 5.32 -10.20 -15.19
C MET A 87 5.52 -11.72 -15.05
N LEU A 88 6.33 -12.15 -14.07
CA LEU A 88 6.54 -13.58 -13.80
C LEU A 88 5.22 -14.26 -13.40
N ASP A 89 4.48 -13.68 -12.46
CA ASP A 89 3.21 -14.23 -12.00
C ASP A 89 2.18 -14.30 -13.14
N TYR A 90 2.13 -13.27 -13.99
CA TYR A 90 1.24 -13.23 -15.16
C TYR A 90 1.50 -14.39 -16.13
N GLN A 91 2.78 -14.67 -16.42
CA GLN A 91 3.16 -15.81 -17.25
C GLN A 91 2.83 -17.15 -16.58
N LEU A 92 3.07 -17.29 -15.28
CA LEU A 92 2.75 -18.50 -14.51
C LEU A 92 1.23 -18.72 -14.38
N ALA A 93 0.45 -17.65 -14.34
CA ALA A 93 -1.02 -17.71 -14.36
C ALA A 93 -1.61 -18.04 -15.73
N GLY A 94 -0.78 -18.13 -16.77
CA GLY A 94 -1.23 -18.41 -18.13
C GLY A 94 -1.95 -17.22 -18.77
N GLY A 95 -1.62 -16.00 -18.37
CA GLY A 95 -2.21 -14.79 -18.93
C GLY A 95 -2.04 -14.71 -20.45
N PRO A 96 -3.05 -14.21 -21.19
CA PRO A 96 -3.01 -14.12 -22.65
C PRO A 96 -1.90 -13.18 -23.12
N ALA A 97 -1.33 -13.48 -24.30
CA ALA A 97 -0.38 -12.56 -24.93
C ALA A 97 -1.05 -11.21 -25.24
N PRO A 98 -0.36 -10.08 -25.10
CA PRO A 98 -0.94 -8.76 -25.33
C PRO A 98 -1.40 -8.63 -26.78
N ALA A 99 -2.71 -8.56 -26.99
CA ALA A 99 -3.29 -8.24 -28.29
C ALA A 99 -3.16 -6.73 -28.54
N SER A 100 -2.99 -6.34 -29.80
CA SER A 100 -2.70 -4.94 -30.18
C SER A 100 -3.83 -3.94 -29.85
N SER A 101 -5.05 -4.41 -29.56
CA SER A 101 -6.23 -3.56 -29.35
C SER A 101 -7.18 -3.97 -28.22
N GLU A 102 -7.04 -5.17 -27.62
CA GLU A 102 -7.97 -5.63 -26.59
C GLU A 102 -7.38 -5.49 -25.19
N THR A 103 -8.20 -5.01 -24.25
CA THR A 103 -7.89 -5.02 -22.82
C THR A 103 -8.09 -6.43 -22.29
N VAL A 104 -7.12 -6.95 -21.54
CA VAL A 104 -7.22 -8.25 -20.86
C VAL A 104 -8.33 -8.15 -19.81
N LYS A 105 -9.29 -9.07 -19.85
CA LYS A 105 -10.38 -9.11 -18.88
C LYS A 105 -9.90 -9.76 -17.59
N GLU A 106 -10.47 -9.34 -16.46
CA GLU A 106 -10.17 -9.90 -15.14
C GLU A 106 -10.34 -11.41 -15.08
N ALA A 107 -11.37 -11.94 -15.74
CA ALA A 107 -11.66 -13.38 -15.81
C ALA A 107 -10.62 -14.22 -16.59
N ASP A 108 -9.77 -13.58 -17.38
CA ASP A 108 -8.80 -14.29 -18.24
C ASP A 108 -7.50 -14.64 -17.50
N VAL A 109 -7.28 -14.08 -16.30
CA VAL A 109 -6.04 -14.28 -15.53
C VAL A 109 -6.34 -14.61 -14.08
N SER A 110 -5.92 -15.79 -13.63
CA SER A 110 -6.11 -16.22 -12.23
C SER A 110 -5.26 -15.41 -11.27
N THR A 111 -5.87 -14.89 -10.19
CA THR A 111 -5.19 -14.17 -9.11
C THR A 111 -4.40 -15.08 -8.17
N LEU A 112 -4.65 -16.41 -8.19
CA LEU A 112 -4.08 -17.39 -7.27
C LEU A 112 -2.55 -17.28 -7.16
N VAL A 113 -1.84 -17.22 -8.30
CA VAL A 113 -0.37 -17.15 -8.34
C VAL A 113 0.11 -15.87 -7.67
N PHE A 114 -0.57 -14.74 -7.91
CA PHE A 114 -0.20 -13.45 -7.32
C PHE A 114 -0.36 -13.44 -5.80
N HIS A 115 -1.43 -14.02 -5.27
CA HIS A 115 -1.64 -14.15 -3.82
C HIS A 115 -0.63 -15.13 -3.19
N VAL A 116 -0.31 -16.26 -3.83
CA VAL A 116 0.74 -17.19 -3.38
C VAL A 116 2.08 -16.45 -3.28
N THR A 117 2.42 -15.65 -4.30
CA THR A 117 3.67 -14.87 -4.32
C THR A 117 3.67 -13.78 -3.23
N ASN A 118 2.53 -13.16 -2.93
CA ASN A 118 2.42 -12.20 -1.83
C ASN A 118 2.64 -12.87 -0.46
N ILE A 119 2.00 -14.03 -0.21
CA ILE A 119 2.22 -14.82 1.02
C ILE A 119 3.68 -15.25 1.12
N PHE A 120 4.29 -15.64 0.01
CA PHE A 120 5.73 -15.98 -0.04
C PHE A 120 6.60 -14.79 0.39
N TRP A 121 6.42 -13.58 -0.19
CA TRP A 121 7.21 -12.42 0.18
C TRP A 121 7.00 -11.98 1.63
N HIS A 122 5.77 -12.06 2.14
CA HIS A 122 5.48 -11.81 3.55
C HIS A 122 6.20 -12.80 4.46
N THR A 123 6.17 -14.08 4.11
CA THR A 123 6.88 -15.14 4.83
C THR A 123 8.39 -14.89 4.82
N VAL A 124 8.97 -14.56 3.67
CA VAL A 124 10.41 -14.23 3.55
C VAL A 124 10.76 -13.04 4.45
N ALA A 125 9.96 -11.97 4.45
CA ALA A 125 10.20 -10.81 5.31
C ALA A 125 10.16 -11.20 6.81
N ALA A 126 9.16 -11.96 7.25
CA ALA A 126 9.02 -12.39 8.64
C ALA A 126 10.15 -13.33 9.08
N LEU A 127 10.59 -14.25 8.20
CA LEU A 127 11.72 -15.15 8.46
C LEU A 127 13.04 -14.40 8.53
N LEU A 128 13.27 -13.44 7.64
CA LEU A 128 14.48 -12.59 7.66
C LEU A 128 14.49 -11.69 8.91
N PHE A 129 13.34 -11.19 9.35
CA PHE A 129 13.22 -10.48 10.63
C PHE A 129 13.63 -11.36 11.80
N ALA A 130 13.15 -12.62 11.87
CA ALA A 130 13.55 -13.58 12.90
C ALA A 130 15.08 -13.86 12.87
N LEU A 131 15.65 -14.04 11.68
CA LEU A 131 17.09 -14.25 11.49
C LEU A 131 17.90 -13.02 11.90
N MET A 132 17.45 -11.82 11.58
CA MET A 132 18.07 -10.57 12.01
C MET A 132 18.10 -10.45 13.53
N LEU A 133 16.98 -10.69 14.23
CA LEU A 133 16.92 -10.65 15.69
C LEU A 133 17.86 -11.68 16.34
N ARG A 134 17.90 -12.89 15.80
CA ARG A 134 18.88 -13.91 16.20
C ARG A 134 20.32 -13.41 15.98
N GLY A 135 20.56 -12.82 14.81
CA GLY A 135 21.85 -12.23 14.46
C GLY A 135 22.28 -11.13 15.43
N LEU A 136 21.37 -10.33 15.92
CA LEU A 136 21.59 -9.28 16.93
C LEU A 136 21.65 -9.82 18.37
N GLY A 137 21.58 -11.14 18.57
CA GLY A 137 21.69 -11.78 19.89
C GLY A 137 20.46 -11.53 20.78
N ALA A 138 19.29 -11.36 20.20
CA ALA A 138 18.06 -11.24 20.97
C ALA A 138 17.79 -12.54 21.79
N PRO A 139 17.12 -12.47 22.96
CA PRO A 139 16.71 -13.64 23.71
C PRO A 139 15.77 -14.55 22.91
N ARG A 140 15.73 -15.85 23.20
CA ARG A 140 14.83 -16.82 22.53
C ARG A 140 13.37 -16.38 22.56
N PHE A 141 12.92 -15.81 23.69
CA PHE A 141 11.60 -15.21 23.84
C PHE A 141 11.29 -14.18 22.74
N VAL A 142 12.22 -13.27 22.48
CA VAL A 142 12.08 -12.20 21.46
C VAL A 142 12.20 -12.77 20.04
N GLN A 143 13.15 -13.70 19.82
CA GLN A 143 13.34 -14.35 18.51
C GLN A 143 12.10 -15.11 18.04
N LEU A 144 11.27 -15.60 18.95
CA LEU A 144 10.03 -16.30 18.65
C LEU A 144 8.85 -15.32 18.51
N LEU A 145 8.61 -14.51 19.53
CA LEU A 145 7.34 -13.80 19.66
C LEU A 145 7.26 -12.54 18.80
N ALA A 146 8.34 -11.76 18.64
CA ALA A 146 8.30 -10.57 17.80
C ALA A 146 8.00 -10.91 16.32
N PRO A 147 8.68 -11.90 15.68
CA PRO A 147 8.35 -12.30 14.32
C PRO A 147 6.98 -12.98 14.18
N LEU A 148 6.51 -13.73 15.18
CA LEU A 148 5.17 -14.31 15.14
C LEU A 148 4.08 -13.24 15.15
N ILE A 149 4.18 -12.25 16.04
CA ILE A 149 3.22 -11.15 16.07
C ILE A 149 3.28 -10.37 14.75
N PHE A 150 4.48 -10.09 14.25
CA PHE A 150 4.66 -9.44 12.95
C PHE A 150 3.98 -10.25 11.83
N ALA A 151 4.13 -11.57 11.82
CA ALA A 151 3.57 -12.44 10.79
C ALA A 151 2.03 -12.42 10.73
N VAL A 152 1.35 -12.23 11.86
CA VAL A 152 -0.12 -12.39 11.95
C VAL A 152 -0.88 -11.10 12.21
N HIS A 153 -0.21 -9.96 12.26
CA HIS A 153 -0.84 -8.71 12.67
C HIS A 153 -1.79 -8.15 11.60
N PRO A 154 -3.05 -7.78 11.93
CA PRO A 154 -4.05 -7.31 10.96
C PRO A 154 -3.66 -6.06 10.16
N LEU A 155 -2.76 -5.21 10.65
CA LEU A 155 -2.24 -4.07 9.90
C LEU A 155 -1.45 -4.47 8.63
N HIS A 156 -1.02 -5.72 8.52
CA HIS A 156 -0.36 -6.20 7.30
C HIS A 156 -1.33 -6.67 6.21
N THR A 157 -2.64 -6.76 6.50
CA THR A 157 -3.62 -7.24 5.52
C THR A 157 -3.58 -6.43 4.23
N GLU A 158 -3.53 -5.11 4.32
CA GLU A 158 -3.45 -4.24 3.14
C GLU A 158 -2.18 -4.52 2.30
N ALA A 159 -1.05 -4.85 2.93
CA ALA A 159 0.17 -5.18 2.20
C ALA A 159 0.14 -6.58 1.56
N VAL A 160 -0.57 -7.57 2.18
CA VAL A 160 -0.49 -8.99 1.80
C VAL A 160 -1.67 -9.43 0.95
N ALA A 161 -2.91 -9.05 1.33
CA ALA A 161 -4.13 -9.42 0.62
C ALA A 161 -4.29 -8.65 -0.70
N TYR A 162 -3.87 -7.38 -0.74
CA TYR A 162 -3.82 -6.55 -1.91
C TYR A 162 -2.62 -6.94 -2.79
N ILE A 163 -2.84 -7.34 -4.07
CA ILE A 163 -1.77 -7.81 -4.96
C ILE A 163 -0.70 -6.73 -5.14
N SER A 164 -1.11 -5.50 -5.41
CA SER A 164 -0.21 -4.36 -5.60
C SER A 164 0.50 -3.89 -4.31
N GLY A 165 0.07 -4.38 -3.14
CA GLY A 165 0.74 -4.20 -1.85
C GLY A 165 2.10 -4.90 -1.74
N ARG A 166 2.46 -5.76 -2.68
CA ARG A 166 3.71 -6.54 -2.75
C ARG A 166 4.97 -5.71 -2.51
N ALA A 167 4.97 -4.46 -2.93
CA ALA A 167 6.10 -3.54 -2.78
C ALA A 167 6.59 -3.42 -1.33
N ASP A 168 5.68 -3.42 -0.35
CA ASP A 168 6.03 -3.32 1.08
C ASP A 168 6.78 -4.54 1.57
N MET A 169 6.31 -5.72 1.20
CA MET A 169 6.92 -7.00 1.60
C MET A 169 8.29 -7.20 0.96
N MET A 170 8.44 -6.89 -0.33
CA MET A 170 9.72 -6.98 -1.04
C MET A 170 10.75 -6.00 -0.46
N SER A 171 10.35 -4.75 -0.18
CA SER A 171 11.19 -3.73 0.46
C SER A 171 11.64 -4.17 1.85
N ALA A 172 10.71 -4.66 2.70
CA ALA A 172 11.03 -5.14 4.03
C ALA A 172 11.96 -6.36 4.00
N ALA A 173 11.70 -7.33 3.12
CA ALA A 173 12.57 -8.49 2.91
C ALA A 173 13.98 -8.06 2.50
N ALA A 174 14.10 -7.07 1.61
CA ALA A 174 15.37 -6.51 1.18
C ALA A 174 16.11 -5.81 2.35
N ILE A 175 15.42 -5.00 3.15
CA ILE A 175 16.01 -4.34 4.34
C ILE A 175 16.51 -5.37 5.35
N PHE A 176 15.66 -6.34 5.74
CA PHE A 176 16.04 -7.37 6.70
C PHE A 176 17.15 -8.27 6.14
N GLY A 177 17.08 -8.63 4.86
CA GLY A 177 18.11 -9.42 4.17
C GLY A 177 19.46 -8.72 4.14
N ALA A 178 19.48 -7.42 3.78
CA ALA A 178 20.69 -6.62 3.78
C ALA A 178 21.32 -6.57 5.18
N LEU A 179 20.53 -6.37 6.23
CA LEU A 179 21.01 -6.40 7.61
C LEU A 179 21.54 -7.77 8.03
N CYS A 180 20.88 -8.86 7.62
CA CYS A 180 21.37 -10.22 7.86
C CYS A 180 22.76 -10.44 7.21
N PHE A 181 22.95 -9.98 5.97
CA PHE A 181 24.26 -10.07 5.30
C PHE A 181 25.34 -9.25 6.01
N VAL A 182 25.01 -8.04 6.46
CA VAL A 182 25.97 -7.23 7.27
C VAL A 182 26.30 -7.94 8.57
N ILE A 183 25.32 -8.49 9.28
CA ILE A 183 25.55 -9.25 10.53
C ILE A 183 26.47 -10.45 10.29
N LEU A 184 26.25 -11.19 9.19
CA LEU A 184 27.11 -12.32 8.81
C LEU A 184 28.56 -11.88 8.54
N SER A 185 28.75 -10.72 7.90
CA SER A 185 30.09 -10.18 7.60
C SER A 185 30.92 -9.92 8.86
N PHE A 186 30.28 -9.51 9.95
CA PHE A 186 30.95 -9.31 11.25
C PHE A 186 31.27 -10.63 11.98
N ARG A 187 30.50 -11.70 11.74
CA ARG A 187 30.67 -12.99 12.44
C ARG A 187 31.67 -13.94 11.78
N GLU A 188 31.66 -13.99 10.45
CA GLU A 188 32.39 -15.01 9.69
C GLU A 188 33.67 -14.50 9.02
N GLU A 189 34.09 -13.27 9.27
CA GLU A 189 35.22 -12.60 8.59
C GLU A 189 35.09 -12.54 7.06
N LYS A 190 33.88 -12.76 6.52
CA LYS A 190 33.56 -12.69 5.10
C LYS A 190 33.02 -11.31 4.71
N ILE A 191 33.77 -10.26 5.07
CA ILE A 191 33.33 -8.86 4.87
C ILE A 191 32.88 -8.62 3.44
N PHE A 192 33.66 -9.07 2.45
CA PHE A 192 33.35 -8.84 1.03
C PHE A 192 31.98 -9.41 0.64
N TRP A 193 31.73 -10.68 0.93
CA TRP A 193 30.47 -11.35 0.58
C TRP A 193 29.28 -10.80 1.36
N GLY A 194 29.48 -10.44 2.62
CA GLY A 194 28.45 -9.78 3.42
C GLY A 194 28.08 -8.42 2.86
N LEU A 195 29.05 -7.59 2.49
CA LEU A 195 28.78 -6.28 1.90
C LEU A 195 28.21 -6.38 0.49
N ALA A 196 28.68 -7.30 -0.34
CA ALA A 196 28.12 -7.54 -1.65
C ALA A 196 26.65 -7.97 -1.56
N GLY A 197 26.32 -8.95 -0.69
CA GLY A 197 24.96 -9.40 -0.47
C GLY A 197 24.06 -8.27 0.07
N ALA A 198 24.56 -7.47 1.03
CA ALA A 198 23.82 -6.32 1.55
C ALA A 198 23.55 -5.27 0.47
N SER A 199 24.54 -5.00 -0.38
CA SER A 199 24.40 -4.05 -1.49
C SER A 199 23.37 -4.53 -2.53
N VAL A 200 23.40 -5.80 -2.89
CA VAL A 200 22.40 -6.40 -3.80
C VAL A 200 21.00 -6.30 -3.21
N CYS A 201 20.82 -6.66 -1.93
CA CYS A 201 19.54 -6.53 -1.25
C CYS A 201 19.09 -5.06 -1.19
N PHE A 202 19.99 -4.11 -0.89
CA PHE A 202 19.63 -2.69 -0.82
C PHE A 202 19.20 -2.14 -2.17
N VAL A 203 19.91 -2.47 -3.25
CA VAL A 203 19.51 -2.11 -4.62
C VAL A 203 18.15 -2.74 -4.95
N ALA A 204 17.96 -4.03 -4.67
CA ALA A 204 16.68 -4.70 -4.92
C ALA A 204 15.52 -4.03 -4.14
N GLY A 205 15.77 -3.62 -2.91
CA GLY A 205 14.79 -2.89 -2.11
C GLY A 205 14.43 -1.53 -2.71
N LEU A 206 15.41 -0.73 -3.15
CA LEU A 206 15.20 0.56 -3.82
C LEU A 206 14.43 0.43 -5.14
N LEU A 207 14.65 -0.67 -5.86
CA LEU A 207 13.92 -1.00 -7.09
C LEU A 207 12.53 -1.62 -6.81
N SER A 208 12.19 -1.86 -5.54
CA SER A 208 10.89 -2.38 -5.10
C SER A 208 10.01 -1.31 -4.46
N LYS A 209 10.58 -0.47 -3.58
CA LYS A 209 9.84 0.63 -2.93
C LYS A 209 10.77 1.70 -2.37
N GLU A 210 10.36 2.94 -2.48
CA GLU A 210 11.07 4.14 -2.02
C GLU A 210 11.33 4.12 -0.50
N SER A 211 10.49 3.44 0.28
CA SER A 211 10.68 3.29 1.73
C SER A 211 12.00 2.64 2.12
N THR A 212 12.66 1.91 1.20
CA THR A 212 14.00 1.33 1.40
C THR A 212 15.09 2.38 1.62
N LEU A 213 14.86 3.65 1.27
CA LEU A 213 15.79 4.78 1.52
C LEU A 213 16.22 4.88 3.00
N ILE A 214 15.43 4.34 3.93
CA ILE A 214 15.75 4.33 5.37
C ILE A 214 16.87 3.35 5.74
N PHE A 215 17.24 2.40 4.86
CA PHE A 215 18.20 1.33 5.18
C PHE A 215 19.55 1.83 5.73
N PRO A 216 20.24 2.83 5.17
CA PRO A 216 21.52 3.32 5.71
C PRO A 216 21.38 3.84 7.14
N PHE A 217 20.26 4.45 7.49
CA PHE A 217 19.99 4.96 8.84
C PHE A 217 19.73 3.82 9.82
N LEU A 218 18.97 2.79 9.41
CA LEU A 218 18.75 1.58 10.20
C LEU A 218 20.07 0.81 10.39
N LEU A 219 20.90 0.74 9.36
CA LEU A 219 22.22 0.13 9.46
C LEU A 219 23.07 0.88 10.48
N ALA A 220 23.17 2.22 10.38
CA ALA A 220 23.93 3.04 11.33
C ALA A 220 23.44 2.85 12.77
N LEU A 221 22.13 2.79 12.97
CA LEU A 221 21.48 2.51 14.26
C LEU A 221 21.91 1.18 14.87
N LEU A 222 22.04 0.12 14.05
CA LEU A 222 22.32 -1.23 14.52
C LEU A 222 23.81 -1.58 14.63
N LEU A 223 24.71 -0.78 14.05
CA LEU A 223 26.16 -1.03 14.12
C LEU A 223 26.69 -1.24 15.55
N PRO A 224 26.27 -0.46 16.57
CA PRO A 224 26.73 -0.69 17.94
C PRO A 224 26.35 -2.08 18.50
N LEU A 225 25.16 -2.58 18.16
CA LEU A 225 24.69 -3.91 18.58
C LEU A 225 25.44 -5.02 17.84
N MET A 226 25.72 -4.86 16.55
CA MET A 226 26.49 -5.81 15.76
C MET A 226 27.90 -5.98 16.30
N ARG A 227 28.52 -4.88 16.78
CA ARG A 227 29.86 -4.88 17.44
C ARG A 227 29.86 -5.61 18.78
N GLY A 228 28.81 -5.39 19.60
CA GLY A 228 28.73 -5.97 20.95
C GLY A 228 28.51 -7.49 20.94
N ASN A 229 27.92 -8.03 19.89
CA ASN A 229 27.56 -9.46 19.77
C ASN A 229 28.65 -10.33 19.11
N VAL A 230 29.82 -9.78 18.80
CA VAL A 230 31.00 -10.59 18.40
C VAL A 230 31.56 -11.34 19.63
N HIS A 231 30.68 -11.84 20.51
CA HIS A 231 31.05 -12.64 21.69
C HIS A 231 31.23 -14.11 21.32
N GLY A 232 32.43 -14.54 21.43
CA GLY A 232 33.01 -15.88 21.24
C GLY A 232 34.53 -15.79 21.10
N LEU A 233 35.05 -14.58 21.02
CA LEU A 233 36.48 -14.29 20.89
C LEU A 233 36.89 -13.38 22.06
N GLU A 234 37.09 -14.01 23.25
CA GLU A 234 37.59 -13.32 24.46
C GLU A 234 38.98 -12.68 24.26
N GLN A 235 39.59 -12.78 23.10
CA GLN A 235 40.94 -12.27 22.83
C GLN A 235 41.11 -11.50 21.50
N ARG A 236 40.07 -11.24 20.71
CA ARG A 236 40.24 -10.36 19.55
C ARG A 236 39.89 -8.91 19.89
N GLU A 237 40.80 -8.02 19.55
CA GLU A 237 40.59 -6.56 19.65
C GLU A 237 39.27 -6.19 18.98
N LYS A 238 38.40 -5.46 19.72
CA LYS A 238 37.15 -4.93 19.16
C LYS A 238 37.49 -4.15 17.89
N PRO A 239 36.84 -4.42 16.76
CA PRO A 239 37.15 -3.69 15.52
C PRO A 239 37.06 -2.20 15.75
N SER A 240 38.01 -1.45 15.20
CA SER A 240 38.07 0.02 15.36
C SER A 240 36.74 0.64 14.90
N MET A 241 36.40 1.81 15.43
CA MET A 241 35.16 2.54 15.06
C MET A 241 35.06 2.71 13.53
N MET A 242 36.19 2.98 12.88
CA MET A 242 36.30 3.15 11.43
C MET A 242 36.01 1.86 10.64
N ARG A 243 36.54 0.69 11.08
CA ARG A 243 36.20 -0.61 10.44
C ARG A 243 34.73 -0.99 10.60
N SER A 244 34.08 -0.58 11.67
CA SER A 244 32.67 -0.86 11.89
C SER A 244 31.74 0.02 11.08
N ALA A 245 32.14 1.24 10.74
CA ALA A 245 31.39 2.14 9.87
C ALA A 245 31.54 1.81 8.37
N PHE A 246 32.50 0.94 8.00
CA PHE A 246 32.79 0.56 6.62
C PHE A 246 31.55 0.08 5.84
N PRO A 247 30.56 -0.67 6.40
CA PRO A 247 29.34 -1.03 5.68
C PRO A 247 28.45 0.15 5.27
N LEU A 248 28.60 1.32 5.87
CA LEU A 248 27.85 2.52 5.46
C LEU A 248 28.34 3.12 4.14
N ILE A 249 29.59 2.86 3.75
CA ILE A 249 30.15 3.44 2.52
C ILE A 249 29.40 2.96 1.27
N PRO A 250 29.28 1.64 0.98
CA PRO A 250 28.52 1.19 -0.18
C PRO A 250 27.05 1.59 -0.10
N ALA A 251 26.44 1.60 1.10
CA ALA A 251 25.07 2.05 1.28
C ALA A 251 24.90 3.54 0.92
N ALA A 252 25.84 4.42 1.33
CA ALA A 252 25.80 5.84 0.99
C ALA A 252 26.03 6.08 -0.51
N ILE A 253 26.94 5.33 -1.14
CA ILE A 253 27.20 5.42 -2.59
C ILE A 253 25.93 5.00 -3.38
N ILE A 254 25.34 3.86 -3.05
CA ILE A 254 24.11 3.36 -3.71
C ILE A 254 22.98 4.37 -3.53
N LEU A 255 22.79 4.90 -2.31
CA LEU A 255 21.80 5.92 -2.03
C LEU A 255 22.01 7.17 -2.88
N GLY A 256 23.24 7.67 -2.95
CA GLY A 256 23.60 8.85 -3.75
C GLY A 256 23.33 8.65 -5.25
N ILE A 257 23.71 7.49 -5.79
CA ILE A 257 23.43 7.14 -7.19
C ILE A 257 21.91 7.07 -7.44
N TYR A 258 21.16 6.41 -6.56
CA TYR A 258 19.71 6.31 -6.70
C TYR A 258 19.05 7.69 -6.66
N MET A 259 19.43 8.55 -5.71
CA MET A 259 18.88 9.91 -5.62
C MET A 259 19.21 10.75 -6.85
N LEU A 260 20.42 10.61 -7.40
CA LEU A 260 20.82 11.27 -8.64
C LEU A 260 19.94 10.80 -9.82
N LEU A 261 19.74 9.48 -9.96
CA LEU A 261 18.89 8.94 -11.03
C LEU A 261 17.44 9.40 -10.90
N ARG A 262 16.88 9.41 -9.67
CA ARG A 262 15.51 9.87 -9.40
C ARG A 262 15.32 11.37 -9.63
N SER A 263 16.36 12.16 -9.47
CA SER A 263 16.29 13.62 -9.72
C SER A 263 16.51 13.99 -11.20
N THR A 264 17.02 13.08 -12.01
CA THR A 264 17.40 13.34 -13.42
C THR A 264 16.61 12.48 -14.42
N VAL A 265 16.95 11.20 -14.53
CA VAL A 265 16.47 10.31 -15.62
C VAL A 265 15.16 9.60 -15.26
N LEU A 266 14.99 9.24 -13.99
CA LEU A 266 13.85 8.46 -13.50
C LEU A 266 12.78 9.36 -12.86
N ARG A 267 12.50 10.51 -13.45
CA ARG A 267 11.46 11.45 -13.03
C ARG A 267 10.26 11.30 -13.94
N PHE A 268 9.14 10.86 -13.37
CA PHE A 268 7.88 10.70 -14.09
C PHE A 268 6.96 11.89 -13.81
N ALA A 269 5.97 12.10 -14.70
CA ALA A 269 5.00 13.16 -14.52
C ALA A 269 4.20 12.94 -13.23
N GLU A 270 4.21 13.94 -12.37
CA GLU A 270 3.33 13.99 -11.20
C GLU A 270 2.01 14.61 -11.63
N GLY A 271 0.89 14.00 -11.23
CA GLY A 271 -0.42 14.64 -11.38
C GLY A 271 -0.44 15.98 -10.66
N SER A 272 -1.35 16.87 -11.02
CA SER A 272 -1.51 18.17 -10.38
C SER A 272 -1.86 18.01 -8.90
N ALA A 273 -0.83 17.90 -8.05
CA ALA A 273 -1.01 17.84 -6.61
C ALA A 273 -1.53 19.19 -6.12
N SER A 274 -2.59 19.18 -5.34
CA SER A 274 -3.04 20.36 -4.58
C SER A 274 -1.88 20.90 -3.73
N ALA A 275 -1.82 22.19 -3.52
CA ALA A 275 -0.81 22.79 -2.65
C ALA A 275 -0.82 22.09 -1.26
N PRO A 276 0.34 21.73 -0.72
CA PRO A 276 0.39 21.02 0.55
C PRO A 276 -0.16 21.90 1.68
N ALA A 277 -0.89 21.29 2.61
CA ALA A 277 -1.39 21.95 3.81
C ALA A 277 -0.26 22.68 4.58
N PRO A 278 -0.54 23.77 5.30
CA PRO A 278 0.44 24.47 6.13
C PRO A 278 1.13 23.52 7.12
N LEU A 279 2.41 23.78 7.41
CA LEU A 279 3.21 22.91 8.30
C LEU A 279 2.54 22.69 9.66
N ALA A 280 1.93 23.73 10.25
CA ALA A 280 1.25 23.62 11.54
C ALA A 280 0.11 22.60 11.51
N GLN A 281 -0.71 22.62 10.45
CA GLN A 281 -1.78 21.64 10.24
C GLN A 281 -1.19 20.22 10.07
N ARG A 282 -0.15 20.07 9.24
CA ARG A 282 0.51 18.77 9.04
C ARG A 282 1.10 18.19 10.32
N LEU A 283 1.65 19.02 11.23
CA LEU A 283 2.14 18.56 12.52
C LEU A 283 1.02 18.04 13.42
N VAL A 284 -0.16 18.67 13.41
CA VAL A 284 -1.33 18.18 14.13
C VAL A 284 -1.80 16.84 13.53
N GLU A 285 -1.94 16.76 12.22
CA GLU A 285 -2.32 15.55 11.50
C GLU A 285 -1.31 14.41 11.72
N THR A 286 0.01 14.73 11.74
CA THR A 286 1.07 13.78 12.10
C THR A 286 0.87 13.18 13.49
N ALA A 287 0.54 14.02 14.47
CA ALA A 287 0.29 13.57 15.85
C ALA A 287 -0.99 12.72 15.92
N GLN A 288 -2.05 13.11 15.22
CA GLN A 288 -3.30 12.33 15.12
C GLN A 288 -3.04 10.98 14.45
N ALA A 289 -2.34 10.94 13.30
CA ALA A 289 -1.99 9.71 12.60
C ALA A 289 -1.19 8.76 13.49
N LEU A 290 -0.19 9.28 14.22
CA LEU A 290 0.60 8.47 15.16
C LEU A 290 -0.29 7.89 16.27
N GLY A 291 -1.19 8.68 16.85
CA GLY A 291 -2.13 8.18 17.87
C GLY A 291 -3.07 7.11 17.34
N VAL A 292 -3.55 7.25 16.10
CA VAL A 292 -4.35 6.21 15.43
C VAL A 292 -3.51 4.95 15.22
N TYR A 293 -2.27 5.07 14.74
CA TYR A 293 -1.37 3.92 14.59
C TYR A 293 -1.12 3.21 15.92
N VAL A 294 -0.93 3.96 17.02
CA VAL A 294 -0.78 3.37 18.36
C VAL A 294 -2.02 2.56 18.75
N LYS A 295 -3.22 3.09 18.53
CA LYS A 295 -4.48 2.31 18.73
C LYS A 295 -4.46 1.04 17.90
N LEU A 296 -4.11 1.14 16.62
CA LEU A 296 -4.14 0.01 15.69
C LEU A 296 -3.06 -1.05 15.98
N LEU A 297 -1.92 -0.69 16.56
CA LEU A 297 -0.89 -1.64 16.98
C LEU A 297 -1.38 -2.58 18.10
N PHE A 298 -2.25 -2.11 18.98
CA PHE A 298 -2.78 -2.89 20.10
C PHE A 298 -4.20 -3.41 19.84
N VAL A 299 -5.04 -2.60 19.20
CA VAL A 299 -6.46 -2.87 18.94
C VAL A 299 -6.72 -2.60 17.45
N PRO A 300 -6.39 -3.55 16.56
CA PRO A 300 -6.52 -3.41 15.12
C PRO A 300 -7.98 -3.56 14.65
N THR A 301 -8.83 -2.60 15.03
CA THR A 301 -10.27 -2.53 14.66
C THR A 301 -10.57 -1.23 13.91
N GLY A 302 -11.58 -1.23 13.06
CA GLY A 302 -11.91 -0.10 12.19
C GLY A 302 -10.84 0.10 11.11
N LEU A 303 -10.33 -1.01 10.58
CA LEU A 303 -9.36 -1.00 9.47
C LEU A 303 -10.09 -0.70 8.16
N HIS A 304 -9.55 0.24 7.36
CA HIS A 304 -10.10 0.60 6.06
C HIS A 304 -9.04 1.30 5.18
N MET A 305 -9.22 1.23 3.86
CA MET A 305 -8.22 1.67 2.88
C MET A 305 -8.03 3.19 2.80
N GLU A 306 -8.98 3.98 3.26
CA GLU A 306 -8.94 5.44 3.12
C GLU A 306 -9.30 6.14 4.43
N ARG A 307 -8.31 6.81 5.01
CA ARG A 307 -8.45 7.56 6.26
C ARG A 307 -8.37 9.06 6.01
N VAL A 308 -9.24 9.77 6.71
CA VAL A 308 -9.27 11.23 6.75
C VAL A 308 -8.96 11.65 8.18
N LEU A 309 -8.04 12.59 8.37
CA LEU A 309 -7.56 12.98 9.71
C LEU A 309 -8.28 14.21 10.28
N HIS A 310 -8.93 15.04 9.44
CA HIS A 310 -9.60 16.25 9.94
C HIS A 310 -10.75 15.95 10.92
N ASP A 311 -11.39 14.77 10.79
CA ASP A 311 -12.48 14.33 11.69
C ASP A 311 -11.99 13.51 12.88
N VAL A 312 -10.68 13.25 12.96
CA VAL A 312 -10.08 12.47 14.05
C VAL A 312 -9.98 13.33 15.31
N SER A 313 -10.47 12.82 16.44
CA SER A 313 -10.43 13.50 17.72
C SER A 313 -9.01 13.91 18.13
N MET A 314 -8.86 15.11 18.72
CA MET A 314 -7.60 15.60 19.30
C MET A 314 -7.03 14.71 20.41
N VAL A 315 -7.83 13.81 20.98
CA VAL A 315 -7.35 12.77 21.91
C VAL A 315 -6.28 11.89 21.25
N TYR A 316 -6.42 11.58 19.96
CA TYR A 316 -5.40 10.83 19.23
C TYR A 316 -4.13 11.65 19.01
N ALA A 317 -4.22 12.97 18.80
CA ALA A 317 -3.04 13.82 18.73
C ALA A 317 -2.27 13.80 20.07
N LEU A 318 -2.98 13.94 21.20
CA LEU A 318 -2.38 13.83 22.53
C LEU A 318 -1.73 12.45 22.74
N ALA A 319 -2.45 11.37 22.39
CA ALA A 319 -1.91 10.01 22.50
C ALA A 319 -0.65 9.80 21.63
N GLY A 320 -0.63 10.35 20.41
CA GLY A 320 0.55 10.33 19.53
C GLY A 320 1.74 11.07 20.13
N VAL A 321 1.53 12.28 20.67
CA VAL A 321 2.59 13.06 21.32
C VAL A 321 3.13 12.34 22.57
N VAL A 322 2.26 11.80 23.42
CA VAL A 322 2.65 11.03 24.62
C VAL A 322 3.43 9.78 24.22
N PHE A 323 2.99 9.07 23.19
CA PHE A 323 3.70 7.90 22.68
C PHE A 323 5.08 8.27 22.14
N LEU A 324 5.19 9.34 21.33
CA LEU A 324 6.48 9.83 20.81
C LEU A 324 7.44 10.20 21.95
N ALA A 325 6.96 10.97 22.93
CA ALA A 325 7.75 11.33 24.09
C ALA A 325 8.19 10.09 24.90
N GLY A 326 7.28 9.12 25.07
CA GLY A 326 7.57 7.84 25.73
C GLY A 326 8.63 7.02 25.00
N MET A 327 8.57 6.94 23.66
CA MET A 327 9.56 6.25 22.83
C MET A 327 10.94 6.92 22.95
N LEU A 328 11.00 8.26 22.88
CA LEU A 328 12.25 9.01 23.03
C LEU A 328 12.84 8.82 24.44
N ALA A 329 12.02 8.92 25.49
CA ALA A 329 12.44 8.66 26.85
C ALA A 329 12.95 7.23 27.03
N LEU A 330 12.27 6.23 26.44
CA LEU A 330 12.64 4.83 26.51
C LEU A 330 13.97 4.57 25.79
N ILE A 331 14.25 5.23 24.67
CA ILE A 331 15.55 5.18 23.98
C ILE A 331 16.65 5.65 24.94
N VAL A 332 16.50 6.85 25.53
CA VAL A 332 17.52 7.46 26.40
C VAL A 332 17.76 6.60 27.66
N VAL A 333 16.68 6.20 28.34
CA VAL A 333 16.75 5.39 29.56
C VAL A 333 17.36 4.02 29.29
N SER A 334 16.98 3.38 28.18
CA SER A 334 17.47 2.05 27.82
C SER A 334 18.95 2.10 27.40
N ALA A 335 19.35 3.12 26.65
CA ALA A 335 20.74 3.34 26.29
C ALA A 335 21.63 3.55 27.53
N ARG A 336 21.20 4.40 28.48
CA ARG A 336 21.92 4.64 29.75
C ARG A 336 22.01 3.40 30.63
N LYS A 337 21.02 2.49 30.56
CA LYS A 337 21.01 1.22 31.33
C LYS A 337 21.69 0.07 30.61
N GLY A 338 22.36 0.28 29.48
CA GLY A 338 23.01 -0.76 28.68
C GLY A 338 22.03 -1.71 27.97
N ARG A 339 20.74 -1.34 27.87
CA ARG A 339 19.69 -2.12 27.18
C ARG A 339 19.57 -1.71 25.72
N GLY A 340 20.68 -1.83 24.98
CA GLY A 340 20.80 -1.32 23.61
C GLY A 340 19.74 -1.85 22.63
N ARG A 341 19.27 -3.10 22.79
CA ARG A 341 18.26 -3.70 21.91
C ARG A 341 16.88 -3.05 22.05
N ILE A 342 16.47 -2.66 23.27
CA ILE A 342 15.23 -1.91 23.49
C ILE A 342 15.34 -0.53 22.82
N ALA A 343 16.47 0.17 23.06
CA ALA A 343 16.71 1.48 22.45
C ALA A 343 16.71 1.38 20.90
N ALA A 344 17.33 0.34 20.35
CA ALA A 344 17.37 0.12 18.91
C ALA A 344 16.00 -0.19 18.29
N GLY A 345 15.17 -1.01 18.93
CA GLY A 345 13.81 -1.28 18.47
C GLY A 345 12.93 -0.02 18.47
N CYS A 346 13.00 0.80 19.56
CA CYS A 346 12.31 2.08 19.61
C CYS A 346 12.80 3.06 18.52
N ALA A 347 14.12 3.19 18.35
CA ALA A 347 14.69 4.06 17.34
C ALA A 347 14.39 3.56 15.91
N TRP A 348 14.37 2.23 15.69
CA TRP A 348 13.91 1.62 14.43
C TRP A 348 12.50 2.09 14.08
N PHE A 349 11.56 1.99 15.02
CA PHE A 349 10.19 2.47 14.81
C PHE A 349 10.17 3.92 14.35
N LEU A 350 10.85 4.81 15.09
CA LEU A 350 10.85 6.24 14.77
C LEU A 350 11.53 6.56 13.44
N VAL A 351 12.67 5.94 13.13
CA VAL A 351 13.39 6.13 11.86
C VAL A 351 12.55 5.67 10.68
N SER A 352 11.87 4.51 10.81
CA SER A 352 11.03 3.96 9.76
C SER A 352 9.70 4.71 9.60
N TRP A 353 9.18 5.27 10.69
CA TRP A 353 7.93 6.04 10.69
C TRP A 353 8.12 7.46 10.15
N LEU A 354 9.28 8.08 10.34
CA LEU A 354 9.52 9.48 9.97
C LEU A 354 9.18 9.80 8.50
N PRO A 355 9.56 9.02 7.48
CA PRO A 355 9.21 9.31 6.09
C PRO A 355 7.71 9.26 5.79
N ILE A 356 6.96 8.45 6.53
CA ILE A 356 5.52 8.24 6.37
C ILE A 356 4.69 9.04 7.37
N SER A 357 5.32 9.93 8.13
CA SER A 357 4.68 10.69 9.22
C SER A 357 3.73 11.79 8.74
N GLY A 358 3.81 12.21 7.46
CA GLY A 358 3.07 13.36 6.94
C GLY A 358 3.76 14.71 7.19
N ILE A 359 4.92 14.74 7.90
CA ILE A 359 5.74 15.95 8.01
C ILE A 359 6.17 16.43 6.62
N PHE A 360 6.55 15.51 5.73
CA PHE A 360 6.67 15.75 4.30
C PHE A 360 5.35 15.44 3.60
N PRO A 361 4.93 16.22 2.59
CA PRO A 361 3.70 15.95 1.86
C PRO A 361 3.70 14.54 1.25
N LEU A 362 2.61 13.82 1.44
CA LEU A 362 2.38 12.48 0.90
C LEU A 362 1.06 12.46 0.12
N ASN A 363 0.86 11.43 -0.69
CA ASN A 363 -0.37 11.20 -1.47
C ASN A 363 -1.60 10.82 -0.61
N ALA A 364 -1.38 10.44 0.65
CA ALA A 364 -2.43 10.17 1.63
C ALA A 364 -2.00 10.66 3.02
N PRO A 365 -2.93 10.99 3.92
CA PRO A 365 -2.57 11.40 5.28
C PRO A 365 -2.04 10.24 6.13
N MET A 366 -2.51 9.01 5.88
CA MET A 366 -1.99 7.76 6.46
C MET A 366 -2.52 6.55 5.67
N ALA A 367 -1.80 5.41 5.75
CA ALA A 367 -2.20 4.13 5.20
C ALA A 367 -1.76 2.98 6.11
N GLU A 368 -2.52 1.88 6.15
CA GLU A 368 -2.24 0.73 7.03
C GLU A 368 -0.93 0.05 6.65
N HIS A 369 -0.70 -0.19 5.36
CA HIS A 369 0.51 -0.82 4.83
C HIS A 369 1.80 -0.05 5.11
N TRP A 370 1.73 1.26 5.37
CA TRP A 370 2.92 2.04 5.70
C TRP A 370 3.58 1.60 7.01
N MET A 371 2.80 1.00 7.91
CA MET A 371 3.32 0.48 9.18
C MET A 371 4.12 -0.82 9.05
N TYR A 372 4.27 -1.38 7.85
CA TYR A 372 4.92 -2.68 7.63
C TYR A 372 6.34 -2.74 8.23
N VAL A 373 7.23 -1.84 7.88
CA VAL A 373 8.61 -1.78 8.41
C VAL A 373 8.68 -1.21 9.82
N PRO A 374 7.99 -0.10 10.16
CA PRO A 374 7.99 0.44 11.52
C PRO A 374 7.56 -0.54 12.60
N MET A 375 6.54 -1.35 12.30
CA MET A 375 5.96 -2.28 13.26
C MET A 375 6.94 -3.37 13.72
N ALA A 376 7.92 -3.76 12.89
CA ALA A 376 8.98 -4.67 13.29
C ALA A 376 9.79 -4.13 14.48
N GLY A 377 10.15 -2.84 14.44
CA GLY A 377 10.85 -2.18 15.55
C GLY A 377 10.01 -2.08 16.81
N PHE A 378 8.72 -1.79 16.66
CA PHE A 378 7.79 -1.71 17.79
C PHE A 378 7.67 -3.04 18.53
N TRP A 379 7.37 -4.12 17.83
CA TRP A 379 7.21 -5.44 18.46
C TRP A 379 8.53 -6.00 18.96
N TRP A 380 9.65 -5.69 18.31
CA TRP A 380 10.97 -5.98 18.84
C TRP A 380 11.20 -5.29 20.18
N ALA A 381 11.02 -3.96 20.26
CA ALA A 381 11.21 -3.18 21.48
C ALA A 381 10.30 -3.66 22.62
N LEU A 382 9.02 -3.92 22.33
CA LEU A 382 8.04 -4.34 23.32
C LEU A 382 8.35 -5.73 23.89
N THR A 383 8.71 -6.69 23.04
CA THR A 383 9.09 -8.04 23.50
C THR A 383 10.39 -8.04 24.29
N GLU A 384 11.39 -7.24 23.92
CA GLU A 384 12.61 -7.01 24.71
C GLU A 384 12.28 -6.37 26.07
N LEU A 385 11.38 -5.39 26.10
CA LEU A 385 10.97 -4.74 27.33
C LEU A 385 10.25 -5.70 28.28
N ILE A 386 9.33 -6.51 27.77
CA ILE A 386 8.64 -7.56 28.52
C ILE A 386 9.66 -8.56 29.09
N HIS A 387 10.56 -9.05 28.24
CA HIS A 387 11.61 -9.98 28.68
C HIS A 387 12.48 -9.38 29.79
N ALA A 388 12.87 -8.09 29.67
CA ALA A 388 13.70 -7.40 30.66
C ALA A 388 12.95 -7.08 31.97
N ALA A 389 11.62 -6.94 31.93
CA ALA A 389 10.77 -6.69 33.10
C ALA A 389 10.43 -7.96 33.87
N CYS A 390 10.24 -9.09 33.16
CA CYS A 390 9.86 -10.38 33.77
C CYS A 390 11.10 -11.14 34.28
N ARG A 391 11.56 -10.78 35.48
CA ARG A 391 12.72 -11.44 36.12
C ARG A 391 12.46 -12.85 36.60
N ARG A 392 11.19 -13.21 36.90
CA ARG A 392 10.79 -14.54 37.34
C ARG A 392 10.37 -15.36 36.11
N GLU A 393 10.86 -16.57 35.99
CA GLU A 393 10.55 -17.48 34.87
C GLU A 393 9.02 -17.69 34.71
N ALA A 394 8.30 -17.85 35.81
CA ALA A 394 6.84 -18.00 35.78
C ALA A 394 6.15 -16.79 35.14
N LEU A 395 6.62 -15.55 35.42
CA LEU A 395 6.07 -14.33 34.79
C LEU A 395 6.41 -14.26 33.31
N LEU A 396 7.62 -14.68 32.94
CA LEU A 396 8.04 -14.72 31.54
C LEU A 396 7.23 -15.76 30.75
N ARG A 397 6.99 -16.93 31.32
CA ARG A 397 6.11 -17.96 30.72
C ARG A 397 4.67 -17.43 30.59
N ALA A 398 4.12 -16.78 31.62
CA ALA A 398 2.78 -16.18 31.56
C ALA A 398 2.69 -15.11 30.47
N ALA A 399 3.67 -14.21 30.37
CA ALA A 399 3.74 -13.23 29.31
C ALA A 399 3.84 -13.88 27.92
N GLY A 400 4.61 -14.95 27.78
CA GLY A 400 4.69 -15.73 26.53
C GLY A 400 3.35 -16.32 26.13
N ILE A 401 2.62 -16.92 27.08
CA ILE A 401 1.27 -17.47 26.84
C ILE A 401 0.31 -16.35 26.40
N ILE A 402 0.32 -15.18 27.05
CA ILE A 402 -0.51 -14.03 26.68
C ILE A 402 -0.20 -13.60 25.25
N LEU A 403 1.08 -13.49 24.86
CA LEU A 403 1.46 -13.09 23.51
C LEU A 403 1.11 -14.15 22.45
N ILE A 404 1.14 -15.45 22.79
CA ILE A 404 0.65 -16.51 21.88
C ILE A 404 -0.86 -16.43 21.71
N VAL A 405 -1.62 -16.19 22.78
CA VAL A 405 -3.07 -15.96 22.71
C VAL A 405 -3.37 -14.73 21.83
N LEU A 406 -2.58 -13.68 21.98
CA LEU A 406 -2.68 -12.48 21.12
C LEU A 406 -2.40 -12.83 19.66
N CYS A 407 -1.38 -13.64 19.36
CA CYS A 407 -1.12 -14.10 17.99
C CYS A 407 -2.31 -14.88 17.40
N ILE A 408 -2.92 -15.75 18.18
CA ILE A 408 -4.13 -16.51 17.75
C ILE A 408 -5.28 -15.53 17.46
N ALA A 409 -5.51 -14.56 18.34
CA ALA A 409 -6.53 -13.54 18.14
C ALA A 409 -6.26 -12.69 16.89
N PHE A 410 -5.01 -12.26 16.70
CA PHE A 410 -4.61 -11.50 15.52
C PHE A 410 -4.73 -12.33 14.24
N THR A 411 -4.40 -13.63 14.26
CA THR A 411 -4.63 -14.52 13.11
C THR A 411 -6.11 -14.53 12.70
N GLY A 412 -7.03 -14.66 13.67
CA GLY A 412 -8.46 -14.61 13.40
C GLY A 412 -8.94 -13.27 12.86
N LEU A 413 -8.42 -12.16 13.42
CA LEU A 413 -8.73 -10.80 12.94
C LEU A 413 -8.16 -10.54 11.54
N THR A 414 -6.95 -11.01 11.25
CA THR A 414 -6.33 -10.93 9.93
C THR A 414 -7.13 -11.72 8.90
N ALA A 415 -7.46 -12.98 9.20
CA ALA A 415 -8.29 -13.79 8.31
C ALA A 415 -9.66 -13.15 8.05
N ARG A 416 -10.27 -12.52 9.06
CA ARG A 416 -11.51 -11.75 8.87
C ARG A 416 -11.29 -10.51 8.01
N ARG A 417 -10.22 -9.76 8.25
CA ARG A 417 -9.91 -8.54 7.49
C ARG A 417 -9.56 -8.85 6.02
N ASN A 418 -8.94 -9.99 5.74
CA ASN A 418 -8.68 -10.42 4.37
C ASN A 418 -9.96 -10.52 3.52
N LEU A 419 -11.10 -10.87 4.13
CA LEU A 419 -12.39 -10.92 3.44
C LEU A 419 -12.86 -9.55 2.95
N ASP A 420 -12.43 -8.47 3.61
CA ASP A 420 -12.71 -7.12 3.11
C ASP A 420 -11.94 -6.79 1.82
N TRP A 421 -10.86 -7.52 1.52
CA TRP A 421 -10.02 -7.39 0.33
C TRP A 421 -10.30 -8.47 -0.72
N HIS A 422 -11.48 -9.12 -0.65
CA HIS A 422 -11.83 -10.21 -1.56
C HIS A 422 -12.11 -9.70 -2.99
N ASP A 423 -12.87 -8.62 -3.11
CA ASP A 423 -13.27 -7.98 -4.36
C ASP A 423 -13.50 -6.47 -4.16
N ASN A 424 -13.62 -5.72 -5.26
CA ASN A 424 -13.82 -4.27 -5.23
C ASN A 424 -15.05 -3.83 -4.44
N ALA A 425 -16.20 -4.47 -4.65
CA ALA A 425 -17.43 -4.07 -3.98
C ALA A 425 -17.36 -4.32 -2.46
N THR A 426 -16.77 -5.43 -2.05
CA THR A 426 -16.57 -5.79 -0.65
C THR A 426 -15.59 -4.81 0.03
N LEU A 427 -14.47 -4.47 -0.64
CA LEU A 427 -13.48 -3.51 -0.15
C LEU A 427 -14.08 -2.12 0.06
N PHE A 428 -14.80 -1.62 -0.95
CA PHE A 428 -15.39 -0.29 -0.89
C PHE A 428 -16.54 -0.23 0.12
N ARG A 429 -17.40 -1.24 0.19
CA ARG A 429 -18.45 -1.35 1.23
C ARG A 429 -17.86 -1.40 2.65
N ALA A 430 -16.77 -2.16 2.84
CA ALA A 430 -16.07 -2.22 4.12
C ALA A 430 -15.50 -0.85 4.51
N THR A 431 -14.91 -0.14 3.54
CA THR A 431 -14.36 1.21 3.75
C THR A 431 -15.46 2.22 4.08
N LEU A 432 -16.59 2.20 3.37
CA LEU A 432 -17.71 3.13 3.62
C LEU A 432 -18.42 2.89 4.96
N ARG A 433 -18.31 1.69 5.55
CA ARG A 433 -18.81 1.45 6.93
C ARG A 433 -18.03 2.26 7.96
N GLU A 434 -16.72 2.43 7.74
CA GLU A 434 -15.82 3.14 8.67
C GLU A 434 -15.64 4.63 8.26
N ASN A 435 -15.74 4.94 6.97
CA ASN A 435 -15.61 6.29 6.41
C ASN A 435 -16.73 6.58 5.40
N PRO A 436 -17.96 6.86 5.85
CA PRO A 436 -19.12 7.13 4.98
C PRO A 436 -19.02 8.47 4.24
N GLY A 437 -18.02 9.29 4.54
CA GLY A 437 -17.75 10.58 3.89
C GLY A 437 -16.72 10.51 2.76
N SER A 438 -16.18 9.34 2.43
CA SER A 438 -15.20 9.21 1.35
C SER A 438 -15.85 9.35 -0.02
N ALA A 439 -15.67 10.52 -0.65
CA ALA A 439 -16.15 10.76 -2.01
C ALA A 439 -15.51 9.78 -3.00
N ARG A 440 -14.18 9.59 -2.95
CA ARG A 440 -13.46 8.68 -3.84
C ARG A 440 -13.99 7.25 -3.78
N VAL A 441 -14.28 6.74 -2.58
CA VAL A 441 -14.78 5.36 -2.43
C VAL A 441 -16.23 5.25 -2.91
N HIS A 442 -17.05 6.28 -2.75
CA HIS A 442 -18.39 6.31 -3.35
C HIS A 442 -18.31 6.25 -4.88
N TYR A 443 -17.42 7.03 -5.51
CA TYR A 443 -17.21 7.00 -6.95
C TYR A 443 -16.77 5.60 -7.42
N ASN A 444 -15.75 5.02 -6.79
CA ASN A 444 -15.23 3.71 -7.18
C ASN A 444 -16.26 2.60 -7.00
N LEU A 445 -17.08 2.65 -5.93
CA LEU A 445 -18.15 1.67 -5.73
C LEU A 445 -19.27 1.84 -6.76
N ALA A 446 -19.56 3.08 -7.19
CA ALA A 446 -20.51 3.32 -8.26
C ALA A 446 -20.04 2.72 -9.59
N VAL A 447 -18.76 2.93 -9.96
CA VAL A 447 -18.14 2.31 -11.14
C VAL A 447 -18.18 0.78 -11.05
N THR A 448 -17.84 0.22 -9.89
CA THR A 448 -17.88 -1.24 -9.68
C THR A 448 -19.29 -1.81 -9.88
N TYR A 449 -20.31 -1.13 -9.36
CA TYR A 449 -21.70 -1.55 -9.55
C TYR A 449 -22.18 -1.40 -10.98
N GLU A 450 -21.74 -0.37 -11.71
CA GLU A 450 -22.08 -0.16 -13.11
C GLU A 450 -21.43 -1.21 -14.01
N ASP A 451 -20.11 -1.36 -13.92
CA ASP A 451 -19.32 -2.10 -14.89
C ASP A 451 -19.26 -3.61 -14.61
N LEU A 452 -19.15 -4.02 -13.34
CA LEU A 452 -18.92 -5.42 -12.96
C LEU A 452 -20.19 -6.13 -12.50
N GLU A 453 -21.05 -5.46 -11.75
CA GLU A 453 -22.25 -6.09 -11.18
C GLU A 453 -23.55 -5.80 -11.97
N GLY A 454 -23.55 -4.82 -12.88
CA GLY A 454 -24.77 -4.37 -13.57
C GLY A 454 -25.85 -3.83 -12.62
N ASN A 455 -25.44 -3.45 -11.39
CA ASN A 455 -26.33 -2.95 -10.34
C ASN A 455 -26.53 -1.44 -10.50
N TYR A 456 -27.27 -1.04 -11.54
CA TYR A 456 -27.48 0.38 -11.87
C TYR A 456 -28.14 1.17 -10.73
N ALA A 457 -29.05 0.58 -9.96
CA ALA A 457 -29.67 1.23 -8.81
C ALA A 457 -28.67 1.50 -7.68
N GLY A 458 -27.71 0.60 -7.47
CA GLY A 458 -26.58 0.80 -6.57
C GLY A 458 -25.65 1.90 -7.07
N ALA A 459 -25.24 1.83 -8.34
CA ALA A 459 -24.38 2.80 -8.99
C ALA A 459 -24.96 4.23 -8.88
N ARG A 460 -26.25 4.43 -9.21
CA ARG A 460 -26.96 5.69 -9.06
C ARG A 460 -26.76 6.31 -7.68
N ARG A 461 -27.11 5.55 -6.61
CA ARG A 461 -27.02 6.04 -5.22
C ARG A 461 -25.61 6.52 -4.86
N HIS A 462 -24.59 5.82 -5.34
CA HIS A 462 -23.21 6.13 -5.00
C HIS A 462 -22.65 7.29 -5.84
N TYR A 463 -23.02 7.42 -7.12
CA TYR A 463 -22.68 8.62 -7.92
C TYR A 463 -23.38 9.88 -7.36
N GLU A 464 -24.67 9.80 -7.02
CA GLU A 464 -25.39 10.92 -6.38
C GLU A 464 -24.69 11.35 -5.08
N ARG A 465 -24.32 10.35 -4.24
CA ARG A 465 -23.62 10.64 -2.98
C ARG A 465 -22.24 11.25 -3.20
N TYR A 466 -21.50 10.79 -4.20
CA TYR A 466 -20.23 11.40 -4.61
C TYR A 466 -20.42 12.87 -4.96
N LEU A 467 -21.39 13.18 -5.81
CA LEU A 467 -21.66 14.56 -6.24
C LEU A 467 -22.10 15.47 -5.08
N GLU A 468 -22.93 14.95 -4.16
CA GLU A 468 -23.28 15.70 -2.93
C GLU A 468 -22.05 16.04 -2.08
N LEU A 469 -21.12 15.07 -1.91
CA LEU A 469 -19.89 15.28 -1.16
C LEU A 469 -18.97 16.28 -1.84
N GLN A 470 -18.89 16.28 -3.17
CA GLN A 470 -18.12 17.27 -3.93
C GLN A 470 -18.71 18.69 -3.78
N VAL A 471 -20.03 18.84 -3.81
CA VAL A 471 -20.69 20.13 -3.56
C VAL A 471 -20.36 20.65 -2.15
N LYS A 472 -20.44 19.81 -1.12
CA LYS A 472 -20.09 20.16 0.27
C LYS A 472 -18.62 20.56 0.38
N ARG A 473 -17.72 19.80 -0.27
CA ARG A 473 -16.29 20.10 -0.28
C ARG A 473 -16.02 21.46 -0.92
N ARG A 474 -16.67 21.74 -2.05
CA ARG A 474 -16.52 23.03 -2.75
C ARG A 474 -17.01 24.20 -1.90
N ALA A 475 -18.14 24.06 -1.21
CA ALA A 475 -18.67 25.08 -0.31
C ALA A 475 -17.75 25.37 0.90
N ALA A 476 -16.88 24.45 1.26
CA ALA A 476 -15.91 24.60 2.34
C ALA A 476 -14.57 25.20 1.89
N LEU A 477 -14.32 25.32 0.57
CA LEU A 477 -13.10 25.92 0.05
C LEU A 477 -13.14 27.44 0.14
N PRO A 478 -11.99 28.11 0.34
CA PRO A 478 -11.89 29.56 0.22
C PRO A 478 -12.35 30.06 -1.15
N GLU A 479 -12.91 31.26 -1.18
CA GLU A 479 -13.34 31.88 -2.43
C GLU A 479 -12.15 32.03 -3.40
N GLY A 480 -12.31 31.55 -4.65
CA GLY A 480 -11.25 31.56 -5.67
C GLY A 480 -10.27 30.36 -5.62
N ALA A 481 -10.47 29.39 -4.76
CA ALA A 481 -9.65 28.17 -4.77
C ALA A 481 -9.87 27.38 -6.08
N PRO A 482 -8.79 26.85 -6.71
CA PRO A 482 -8.92 26.03 -7.91
C PRO A 482 -9.67 24.74 -7.58
N VAL A 483 -10.69 24.43 -8.38
CA VAL A 483 -11.49 23.20 -8.26
C VAL A 483 -11.19 22.35 -9.48
N ALA A 484 -10.66 21.14 -9.27
CA ALA A 484 -10.57 20.14 -10.32
C ALA A 484 -12.00 19.65 -10.64
N MET A 485 -12.47 19.91 -11.86
CA MET A 485 -13.82 19.53 -12.28
C MET A 485 -13.88 18.20 -13.03
N ASP A 486 -12.73 17.66 -13.43
CA ASP A 486 -12.62 16.50 -14.30
C ASP A 486 -13.37 15.28 -13.73
N ASP A 487 -13.12 14.94 -12.47
CA ASP A 487 -13.78 13.80 -11.81
C ASP A 487 -15.29 14.01 -11.63
N GLU A 488 -15.73 15.27 -11.43
CA GLU A 488 -17.16 15.58 -11.30
C GLU A 488 -17.89 15.47 -12.64
N ILE A 489 -17.24 15.91 -13.72
CA ILE A 489 -17.74 15.80 -15.07
C ILE A 489 -17.89 14.32 -15.46
N GLU A 490 -16.88 13.50 -15.18
CA GLU A 490 -16.92 12.07 -15.44
C GLU A 490 -18.03 11.37 -14.63
N ALA A 491 -18.17 11.72 -13.35
CA ALA A 491 -19.21 11.17 -12.49
C ALA A 491 -20.62 11.54 -12.96
N ARG A 492 -20.83 12.79 -13.47
CA ARG A 492 -22.10 13.20 -14.04
C ARG A 492 -22.42 12.48 -15.33
N MET A 493 -21.43 12.28 -16.21
CA MET A 493 -21.58 11.48 -17.43
C MET A 493 -21.99 10.04 -17.09
N SER A 494 -21.33 9.39 -16.14
CA SER A 494 -21.64 8.03 -15.70
C SER A 494 -23.03 7.96 -15.05
N LEU A 495 -23.37 8.89 -14.16
CA LEU A 495 -24.70 8.96 -13.56
C LEU A 495 -25.79 9.11 -14.64
N GLY A 496 -25.59 9.98 -15.61
CA GLY A 496 -26.53 10.16 -16.72
C GLY A 496 -26.74 8.87 -17.51
N ARG A 497 -25.65 8.14 -17.83
CA ARG A 497 -25.74 6.82 -18.50
C ARG A 497 -26.47 5.78 -17.64
N VAL A 498 -26.19 5.76 -16.35
CA VAL A 498 -26.89 4.86 -15.41
C VAL A 498 -28.38 5.15 -15.35
N LEU A 499 -28.78 6.43 -15.30
CA LEU A 499 -30.20 6.84 -15.34
C LEU A 499 -30.87 6.46 -16.67
N MET A 500 -30.16 6.56 -17.79
CA MET A 500 -30.63 6.04 -19.09
C MET A 500 -30.89 4.52 -19.06
N ARG A 501 -30.00 3.75 -18.41
CA ARG A 501 -30.18 2.29 -18.23
C ARG A 501 -31.38 1.95 -17.33
N LEU A 502 -31.66 2.80 -16.33
CA LEU A 502 -32.82 2.68 -15.44
C LEU A 502 -34.11 3.22 -16.08
N GLN A 503 -34.07 3.78 -17.30
CA GLN A 503 -35.17 4.43 -18.00
C GLN A 503 -35.71 5.70 -17.30
N GLU A 504 -34.89 6.30 -16.45
CA GLU A 504 -35.21 7.56 -15.73
C GLU A 504 -34.76 8.76 -16.57
N TYR A 505 -35.40 8.92 -17.73
CA TYR A 505 -34.94 9.82 -18.80
C TYR A 505 -34.96 11.31 -18.41
N GLU A 506 -35.98 11.73 -17.66
CA GLU A 506 -36.09 13.14 -17.21
C GLU A 506 -34.96 13.52 -16.25
N GLU A 507 -34.60 12.60 -15.33
CA GLU A 507 -33.49 12.80 -14.42
C GLU A 507 -32.14 12.79 -15.16
N ALA A 508 -31.97 11.87 -16.14
CA ALA A 508 -30.78 11.83 -16.99
C ALA A 508 -30.54 13.17 -17.71
N ILE A 509 -31.60 13.75 -18.30
CA ILE A 509 -31.54 15.05 -18.96
C ILE A 509 -31.07 16.17 -17.99
N ASN A 510 -31.58 16.16 -16.75
CA ASN A 510 -31.18 17.14 -15.75
C ASN A 510 -29.69 16.98 -15.35
N VAL A 511 -29.19 15.75 -15.32
CA VAL A 511 -27.78 15.47 -15.01
C VAL A 511 -26.84 15.85 -16.16
N PHE A 512 -27.26 15.66 -17.42
CA PHE A 512 -26.48 16.05 -18.60
C PHE A 512 -26.49 17.57 -18.87
N ALA A 513 -27.53 18.28 -18.49
CA ALA A 513 -27.69 19.69 -18.80
C ALA A 513 -26.51 20.60 -18.37
N PRO A 514 -25.88 20.44 -17.19
CA PRO A 514 -24.67 21.19 -16.84
C PRO A 514 -23.49 20.89 -17.76
N LEU A 515 -23.34 19.64 -18.25
CA LEU A 515 -22.25 19.25 -19.12
C LEU A 515 -22.37 19.87 -20.52
N ILE A 516 -23.59 19.96 -21.05
CA ILE A 516 -23.86 20.61 -22.35
C ILE A 516 -23.44 22.08 -22.32
N ARG A 517 -23.56 22.76 -21.15
CA ARG A 517 -23.16 24.16 -21.00
C ARG A 517 -21.66 24.39 -21.12
N LEU A 518 -20.85 23.34 -20.96
CA LEU A 518 -19.39 23.39 -21.12
C LEU A 518 -18.94 23.44 -22.58
N SER A 519 -19.88 23.45 -23.55
CA SER A 519 -19.59 23.47 -24.99
C SER A 519 -18.75 24.68 -25.48
N GLY A 520 -18.65 25.74 -24.68
CA GLY A 520 -17.78 26.90 -24.96
C GLY A 520 -16.32 26.69 -24.57
N GLU A 521 -15.99 25.62 -23.83
CA GLU A 521 -14.65 25.29 -23.40
C GLU A 521 -14.07 24.18 -24.28
N GLU A 522 -12.97 24.44 -24.98
CA GLU A 522 -12.38 23.50 -25.94
C GLU A 522 -12.03 22.14 -25.29
N ALA A 523 -11.58 22.19 -24.03
CA ALA A 523 -11.25 20.97 -23.27
C ALA A 523 -12.46 20.03 -23.05
N TRP A 524 -13.68 20.57 -23.01
CA TRP A 524 -14.91 19.82 -22.70
C TRP A 524 -15.88 19.70 -23.86
N LYS A 525 -15.49 20.17 -25.03
CA LYS A 525 -16.34 20.20 -26.23
C LYS A 525 -16.87 18.82 -26.62
N ILE A 526 -16.00 17.80 -26.61
CA ILE A 526 -16.39 16.40 -26.89
C ILE A 526 -17.35 15.89 -25.81
N THR A 527 -17.07 16.15 -24.54
CA THR A 527 -17.95 15.76 -23.42
C THR A 527 -19.32 16.41 -23.54
N ALA A 528 -19.38 17.69 -23.89
CA ALA A 528 -20.63 18.39 -24.12
C ALA A 528 -21.39 17.82 -25.33
N ALA A 529 -20.69 17.43 -26.39
CA ALA A 529 -21.29 16.78 -27.57
C ALA A 529 -21.91 15.41 -27.19
N ILE A 530 -21.20 14.58 -26.45
CA ILE A 530 -21.70 13.29 -25.96
C ILE A 530 -22.91 13.51 -25.03
N ALA A 531 -22.84 14.46 -24.11
CA ALA A 531 -23.96 14.79 -23.23
C ALA A 531 -25.20 15.28 -24.01
N ALA A 532 -25.01 16.06 -25.05
CA ALA A 532 -26.11 16.48 -25.95
C ALA A 532 -26.68 15.25 -26.70
N PHE A 533 -25.85 14.39 -27.22
CA PHE A 533 -26.27 13.13 -27.87
C PHE A 533 -27.10 12.24 -26.94
N GLU A 534 -26.62 11.97 -25.73
CA GLU A 534 -27.36 11.19 -24.73
C GLU A 534 -28.69 11.86 -24.32
N THR A 535 -28.69 13.18 -24.21
CA THR A 535 -29.92 13.96 -23.98
C THR A 535 -30.92 13.81 -25.15
N GLY A 536 -30.44 13.83 -26.39
CA GLY A 536 -31.25 13.55 -27.57
C GLY A 536 -31.88 12.15 -27.53
N LYS A 537 -31.13 11.13 -27.12
CA LYS A 537 -31.65 9.75 -26.91
C LYS A 537 -32.73 9.72 -25.83
N ALA A 538 -32.52 10.41 -24.69
CA ALA A 538 -33.51 10.50 -23.62
C ALA A 538 -34.80 11.18 -24.09
N MET A 539 -34.71 12.28 -24.83
CA MET A 539 -35.85 13.00 -25.41
C MET A 539 -36.60 12.13 -26.45
N LEU A 540 -35.86 11.35 -27.24
CA LEU A 540 -36.48 10.43 -28.20
C LEU A 540 -37.27 9.32 -27.47
N ALA A 541 -36.71 8.77 -26.39
CA ALA A 541 -37.38 7.78 -25.54
C ALA A 541 -38.64 8.30 -24.87
N LEU A 542 -38.68 9.61 -24.55
CA LEU A 542 -39.87 10.29 -24.04
C LEU A 542 -40.90 10.67 -25.12
N GLY A 543 -40.61 10.37 -26.39
CA GLY A 543 -41.48 10.73 -27.53
C GLY A 543 -41.36 12.20 -27.99
N GLU A 544 -40.44 12.99 -27.45
CA GLU A 544 -40.20 14.39 -27.76
C GLU A 544 -39.29 14.58 -28.98
N ILE A 545 -39.72 14.03 -30.15
CA ILE A 545 -38.92 13.95 -31.38
C ILE A 545 -38.33 15.31 -31.81
N GLY A 546 -39.11 16.38 -31.70
CA GLY A 546 -38.66 17.73 -32.09
C GLY A 546 -37.50 18.21 -31.23
N LYS A 547 -37.56 17.98 -29.92
CA LYS A 547 -36.47 18.35 -28.97
C LYS A 547 -35.26 17.44 -29.17
N ALA A 548 -35.48 16.13 -29.37
CA ALA A 548 -34.41 15.17 -29.66
C ALA A 548 -33.56 15.64 -30.86
N ASN A 549 -34.19 16.04 -31.95
CA ASN A 549 -33.50 16.53 -33.16
C ASN A 549 -32.65 17.77 -32.88
N LEU A 550 -33.11 18.71 -32.02
CA LEU A 550 -32.31 19.89 -31.65
C LEU A 550 -31.02 19.50 -30.92
N PHE A 551 -31.09 18.55 -29.96
CA PHE A 551 -29.92 18.05 -29.25
C PHE A 551 -28.99 17.25 -30.15
N PHE A 552 -29.49 16.44 -31.08
CA PHE A 552 -28.68 15.76 -32.08
C PHE A 552 -27.96 16.74 -33.01
N GLN A 553 -28.61 17.78 -33.48
CA GLN A 553 -27.96 18.86 -34.26
C GLN A 553 -26.86 19.56 -33.45
N GLN A 554 -27.13 19.83 -32.17
CA GLN A 554 -26.12 20.43 -31.28
C GLN A 554 -24.92 19.48 -31.11
N ALA A 555 -25.14 18.18 -30.91
CA ALA A 555 -24.09 17.17 -30.78
C ALA A 555 -23.20 17.11 -32.03
N VAL A 556 -23.80 17.05 -33.24
CA VAL A 556 -23.07 17.04 -34.52
C VAL A 556 -22.33 18.37 -34.76
N GLY A 557 -22.92 19.49 -34.36
CA GLY A 557 -22.26 20.80 -34.47
C GLY A 557 -21.01 20.92 -33.60
N LEU A 558 -20.96 20.22 -32.48
CA LEU A 558 -19.80 20.15 -31.57
C LEU A 558 -18.80 19.05 -31.99
N GLU A 559 -19.28 17.89 -32.39
CA GLU A 559 -18.48 16.70 -32.79
C GLU A 559 -19.14 16.03 -34.01
N PRO A 560 -18.68 16.35 -35.23
CA PRO A 560 -19.27 15.78 -36.47
C PRO A 560 -19.20 14.25 -36.56
N GLY A 561 -18.28 13.61 -35.87
CA GLY A 561 -18.13 12.15 -35.81
C GLY A 561 -19.35 11.42 -35.25
N LEU A 562 -20.20 12.09 -34.49
CA LEU A 562 -21.43 11.54 -33.91
C LEU A 562 -22.58 11.36 -34.91
N LEU A 563 -22.46 11.83 -36.15
CA LEU A 563 -23.52 11.76 -37.15
C LEU A 563 -23.98 10.33 -37.41
N THR A 564 -23.03 9.44 -37.62
CA THR A 564 -23.32 8.00 -37.87
C THR A 564 -24.04 7.35 -36.69
N ASP A 565 -23.65 7.67 -35.47
CA ASP A 565 -24.26 7.13 -34.25
C ASP A 565 -25.70 7.62 -34.08
N ILE A 566 -25.94 8.87 -34.45
CA ILE A 566 -27.30 9.47 -34.45
C ILE A 566 -28.18 8.79 -35.49
N GLU A 567 -27.69 8.60 -36.71
CA GLU A 567 -28.43 7.90 -37.79
C GLU A 567 -28.80 6.47 -37.38
N ASN A 568 -27.85 5.73 -36.76
CA ASN A 568 -28.08 4.42 -36.21
C ASN A 568 -29.14 4.44 -35.09
N THR A 569 -29.09 5.41 -34.21
CA THR A 569 -30.04 5.58 -33.11
C THR A 569 -31.46 5.84 -33.64
N ILE A 570 -31.61 6.70 -34.65
CA ILE A 570 -32.91 7.03 -35.23
C ILE A 570 -33.45 5.86 -36.05
N SER A 571 -32.60 5.11 -36.75
CA SER A 571 -33.00 3.94 -37.58
C SER A 571 -33.27 2.69 -36.77
N GLY A 572 -33.02 2.68 -35.47
CA GLY A 572 -33.20 1.50 -34.60
C GLY A 572 -32.15 0.40 -34.80
N GLN A 573 -31.03 0.69 -35.46
CA GLN A 573 -29.92 -0.23 -35.61
C GLN A 573 -29.04 -0.29 -34.37
N PRO A 574 -28.45 -1.46 -34.00
CA PRO A 574 -27.58 -1.56 -32.86
C PRO A 574 -26.29 -0.70 -33.03
N PHE A 575 -25.90 -0.03 -31.98
CA PHE A 575 -24.72 0.83 -31.89
C PHE A 575 -23.43 0.09 -32.27
N GLN A 576 -22.63 0.63 -33.18
CA GLN A 576 -21.35 0.02 -33.62
C GLN A 576 -20.10 0.78 -33.11
N GLY A 577 -20.23 1.79 -32.27
CA GLY A 577 -19.14 2.61 -31.75
C GLY A 577 -18.91 2.42 -30.25
N GLY A 578 -17.68 2.08 -29.86
CA GLY A 578 -17.19 2.20 -28.48
C GLY A 578 -16.46 3.53 -28.32
N TYR A 579 -16.96 4.42 -27.46
CA TYR A 579 -16.25 5.59 -26.94
C TYR A 579 -15.94 5.42 -25.47
#